data_94ea6414fa0fd92b94e7a0e0ed4e33f9
#
_entry.id   94ea6414fa0fd92b94e7a0e0ed4e33f9
#
_cell.length_a   1.000
_cell.length_b   1.000
_cell.length_c   1.000
_cell.angle_alpha   90.00
_cell.angle_beta   90.00
_cell.angle_gamma   90.00
#
_symmetry.space_group_name_H-M   'P 1'
#
loop_
_entity.id
_entity.type
_entity.pdbx_description
1 polymer ?
#
loop_
_entity_poly.entity_id
_entity_poly.type
_entity_poly.pdbx_seq_one_letter_code
_entity_poly.pdbx_strand_id
1 'polypeptide(L)'
;LSPLPCPAYRVLRLLAGKWKPAILFHLRAQILRFGDLRRSLPEVSQKVLTAQLKELESDGVIIRTLYPDVPPRVEYSLSPLGIALLPLLQQMHDFALSHGSLLAQSEAGAAREEPHLGEPG
;
A
#
# COMPACT_ATOMS: atom_id res chain seq x y z
N LEU A 1 19.11 15.01 -15.60
CA LEU A 1 17.86 15.64 -15.57
C LEU A 1 16.80 14.69 -15.12
N SER A 2 16.25 14.91 -14.02
CA SER A 2 15.24 14.04 -13.49
C SER A 2 13.90 14.32 -14.12
N PRO A 3 13.15 13.32 -14.53
CA PRO A 3 11.83 13.53 -15.07
C PRO A 3 10.83 13.85 -13.96
N LEU A 4 11.24 13.71 -12.70
CA LEU A 4 10.33 13.93 -11.59
C LEU A 4 10.58 15.29 -10.98
N PRO A 5 9.53 16.01 -10.59
CA PRO A 5 9.66 17.37 -10.09
C PRO A 5 10.34 17.50 -8.73
N CYS A 6 10.37 16.43 -7.94
CA CYS A 6 10.86 16.50 -6.58
C CYS A 6 11.29 15.11 -6.12
N PRO A 7 12.42 15.00 -5.42
CA PRO A 7 12.84 13.67 -4.93
C PRO A 7 11.79 12.96 -4.08
N ALA A 8 11.01 13.72 -3.29
CA ALA A 8 9.97 13.11 -2.46
C ALA A 8 8.91 12.44 -3.32
N TYR A 9 8.67 12.93 -4.53
CA TYR A 9 7.68 12.31 -5.41
C TYR A 9 8.10 10.90 -5.82
N ARG A 10 9.40 10.65 -5.92
CA ARG A 10 9.91 9.33 -6.27
C ARG A 10 9.45 8.31 -5.25
N VAL A 11 9.34 8.72 -3.98
CA VAL A 11 8.92 7.83 -2.90
C VAL A 11 7.40 7.76 -2.84
N LEU A 12 6.73 8.90 -2.98
CA LEU A 12 5.26 8.91 -2.93
C LEU A 12 4.69 7.97 -4.00
N ARG A 13 5.32 7.91 -5.16
CA ARG A 13 4.87 7.05 -6.23
C ARG A 13 4.80 5.58 -5.80
N LEU A 14 5.71 5.16 -4.94
CA LEU A 14 5.77 3.78 -4.50
C LEU A 14 4.61 3.43 -3.55
N LEU A 15 4.04 4.43 -2.90
CA LEU A 15 3.00 4.23 -1.90
C LEU A 15 1.62 4.66 -2.41
N ALA A 16 1.53 5.09 -3.67
CA ALA A 16 0.29 5.59 -4.22
C ALA A 16 -0.68 4.44 -4.48
N GLY A 17 -1.59 4.23 -3.60
CA GLY A 17 -2.58 3.17 -3.66
C GLY A 17 -3.19 3.04 -2.28
N LYS A 18 -4.52 3.00 -2.21
CA LYS A 18 -5.22 3.04 -0.93
C LYS A 18 -4.73 1.98 0.04
N TRP A 19 -4.38 0.81 -0.45
CA TRP A 19 -4.06 -0.31 0.43
C TRP A 19 -2.57 -0.63 0.53
N LYS A 20 -1.72 0.05 -0.24
CA LYS A 20 -0.30 -0.26 -0.22
C LYS A 20 0.36 -0.06 1.13
N PRO A 21 0.11 1.06 1.85
CA PRO A 21 0.70 1.20 3.18
C PRO A 21 0.28 0.09 4.13
N ALA A 22 -0.99 -0.31 4.10
CA ALA A 22 -1.49 -1.37 4.99
C ALA A 22 -0.84 -2.71 4.65
N ILE A 23 -0.66 -3.01 3.35
CA ILE A 23 -0.01 -4.23 2.94
C ILE A 23 1.42 -4.26 3.51
N LEU A 24 2.16 -3.17 3.40
CA LEU A 24 3.52 -3.12 3.88
C LEU A 24 3.60 -3.25 5.40
N PHE A 25 2.66 -2.66 6.12
CA PHE A 25 2.62 -2.81 7.57
C PHE A 25 2.38 -4.27 7.96
N HIS A 26 1.51 -4.98 7.25
CA HIS A 26 1.26 -6.38 7.57
C HIS A 26 2.47 -7.25 7.25
N LEU A 27 3.28 -6.86 6.27
CA LEU A 27 4.46 -7.63 5.92
C LEU A 27 5.69 -7.30 6.78
N ARG A 28 5.62 -6.26 7.63
CA ARG A 28 6.81 -5.82 8.36
C ARG A 28 7.35 -6.85 9.34
N ALA A 29 6.49 -7.70 9.84
CA ALA A 29 6.91 -8.63 10.88
C ALA A 29 6.98 -10.07 10.40
N GLN A 30 6.47 -10.37 9.21
CA GLN A 30 6.42 -11.77 8.80
C GLN A 30 6.13 -11.90 7.31
N ILE A 31 6.48 -13.04 6.78
CA ILE A 31 6.16 -13.42 5.42
C ILE A 31 4.72 -13.88 5.42
N LEU A 32 3.92 -13.44 4.46
CA LEU A 32 2.52 -13.79 4.40
C LEU A 32 2.15 -14.32 3.02
N ARG A 33 1.16 -15.20 2.99
CA ARG A 33 0.59 -15.68 1.74
C ARG A 33 -0.58 -14.78 1.38
N PHE A 34 -1.05 -14.90 0.15
CA PHE A 34 -2.16 -14.08 -0.34
C PHE A 34 -3.38 -14.22 0.58
N GLY A 35 -3.71 -15.44 0.98
CA GLY A 35 -4.86 -15.67 1.86
C GLY A 35 -4.72 -14.98 3.21
N ASP A 36 -3.48 -14.91 3.73
CA ASP A 36 -3.25 -14.24 5.01
C ASP A 36 -3.51 -12.75 4.85
N LEU A 37 -3.05 -12.16 3.74
CA LEU A 37 -3.28 -10.74 3.49
C LEU A 37 -4.76 -10.46 3.30
N ARG A 38 -5.48 -11.35 2.61
CA ARG A 38 -6.92 -11.17 2.44
C ARG A 38 -7.64 -11.17 3.78
N ARG A 39 -7.25 -12.06 4.66
CA ARG A 39 -7.88 -12.14 5.97
C ARG A 39 -7.54 -10.91 6.83
N SER A 40 -6.34 -10.36 6.64
CA SER A 40 -5.92 -9.19 7.41
C SER A 40 -6.56 -7.91 6.88
N LEU A 41 -6.98 -7.89 5.62
CA LEU A 41 -7.55 -6.71 4.98
C LEU A 41 -8.90 -7.06 4.38
N PRO A 42 -9.89 -7.34 5.23
CA PRO A 42 -11.19 -7.84 4.74
C PRO A 42 -11.96 -6.86 3.88
N GLU A 43 -11.68 -5.57 3.99
CA GLU A 43 -12.39 -4.57 3.20
C GLU A 43 -11.92 -4.51 1.75
N VAL A 44 -10.74 -5.12 1.45
CA VAL A 44 -10.23 -4.98 0.12
C VAL A 44 -10.70 -6.15 -0.72
N SER A 45 -11.11 -5.90 -1.93
CA SER A 45 -11.52 -6.99 -2.82
C SER A 45 -10.30 -7.75 -3.30
N GLN A 46 -10.50 -8.98 -3.73
CA GLN A 46 -9.41 -9.79 -4.26
C GLN A 46 -8.78 -9.11 -5.47
N LYS A 47 -9.59 -8.51 -6.32
CA LYS A 47 -9.11 -7.85 -7.53
C LYS A 47 -8.18 -6.69 -7.17
N VAL A 48 -8.57 -5.86 -6.23
CA VAL A 48 -7.78 -4.70 -5.83
C VAL A 48 -6.51 -5.14 -5.12
N LEU A 49 -6.60 -6.13 -4.23
CA LEU A 49 -5.42 -6.61 -3.53
C LEU A 49 -4.41 -7.19 -4.53
N THR A 50 -4.88 -7.98 -5.49
CA THR A 50 -4.01 -8.54 -6.50
C THR A 50 -3.31 -7.44 -7.30
N ALA A 51 -4.06 -6.41 -7.69
CA ALA A 51 -3.49 -5.31 -8.47
C ALA A 51 -2.43 -4.55 -7.68
N GLN A 52 -2.70 -4.28 -6.41
CA GLN A 52 -1.75 -3.51 -5.60
C GLN A 52 -0.50 -4.34 -5.27
N LEU A 53 -0.66 -5.63 -5.08
CA LEU A 53 0.51 -6.50 -4.86
C LEU A 53 1.37 -6.55 -6.13
N LYS A 54 0.76 -6.59 -7.30
CA LYS A 54 1.52 -6.59 -8.53
C LYS A 54 2.29 -5.30 -8.71
N GLU A 55 1.68 -4.17 -8.37
CA GLU A 55 2.35 -2.89 -8.47
C GLU A 55 3.52 -2.81 -7.50
N LEU A 56 3.32 -3.25 -6.26
CA LEU A 56 4.39 -3.24 -5.28
C LEU A 56 5.55 -4.14 -5.70
N GLU A 57 5.24 -5.29 -6.28
CA GLU A 57 6.26 -6.21 -6.75
C GLU A 57 6.99 -5.59 -7.94
N SER A 58 6.28 -5.03 -8.88
CA SER A 58 6.86 -4.41 -10.06
C SER A 58 7.79 -3.26 -9.69
N ASP A 59 7.43 -2.51 -8.65
CA ASP A 59 8.25 -1.40 -8.17
C ASP A 59 9.39 -1.86 -7.26
N GLY A 60 9.51 -3.15 -7.02
CA GLY A 60 10.61 -3.68 -6.21
C GLY A 60 10.46 -3.46 -4.72
N VAL A 61 9.25 -3.16 -4.25
CA VAL A 61 9.01 -2.92 -2.82
C VAL A 61 8.76 -4.23 -2.07
N ILE A 62 8.14 -5.21 -2.74
CA ILE A 62 7.91 -6.52 -2.15
C ILE A 62 8.47 -7.59 -3.06
N ILE A 63 8.70 -8.76 -2.49
CA ILE A 63 9.20 -9.92 -3.21
C ILE A 63 8.11 -10.97 -3.18
N ARG A 64 7.80 -11.52 -4.36
CA ARG A 64 6.85 -12.61 -4.46
C ARG A 64 7.65 -13.86 -4.72
N THR A 65 7.54 -14.86 -3.86
CA THR A 65 8.29 -16.11 -3.97
C THR A 65 7.33 -17.26 -4.23
N LEU A 66 7.55 -17.94 -5.34
CA LEU A 66 6.73 -19.09 -5.68
C LEU A 66 7.49 -20.35 -5.29
N TYR A 67 6.84 -21.20 -4.52
CA TYR A 67 7.38 -22.50 -4.15
C TYR A 67 6.62 -23.54 -4.95
N PRO A 68 7.32 -24.40 -5.70
CA PRO A 68 6.66 -25.42 -6.55
C PRO A 68 6.20 -26.62 -5.75
N ASP A 69 5.59 -26.39 -4.62
CA ASP A 69 5.04 -27.44 -3.80
C ASP A 69 3.78 -27.96 -4.45
N VAL A 70 3.18 -29.00 -3.86
CA VAL A 70 1.92 -29.53 -4.32
C VAL A 70 0.95 -29.49 -3.13
N PRO A 71 0.03 -28.53 -3.09
CA PRO A 71 -0.22 -27.49 -4.10
C PRO A 71 0.83 -26.39 -4.07
N PRO A 72 0.94 -25.59 -5.12
CA PRO A 72 1.93 -24.52 -5.15
C PRO A 72 1.65 -23.48 -4.07
N ARG A 73 2.72 -22.84 -3.59
CA ARG A 73 2.60 -21.87 -2.53
C ARG A 73 3.28 -20.58 -2.97
N VAL A 74 2.66 -19.45 -2.72
CA VAL A 74 3.22 -18.16 -3.02
C VAL A 74 3.29 -17.37 -1.73
N GLU A 75 4.46 -16.78 -1.46
CA GLU A 75 4.67 -15.97 -0.28
C GLU A 75 5.12 -14.59 -0.66
N TYR A 76 4.73 -13.60 0.14
CA TYR A 76 5.11 -12.21 -0.06
C TYR A 76 5.96 -11.74 1.13
N SER A 77 7.00 -11.00 0.83
CA SER A 77 7.88 -10.45 1.86
C SER A 77 8.37 -9.07 1.42
N LEU A 78 8.92 -8.30 2.34
CA LEU A 78 9.46 -7.00 1.98
C LEU A 78 10.83 -7.15 1.35
N SER A 79 11.10 -6.37 0.31
CA SER A 79 12.44 -6.26 -0.26
C SER A 79 13.26 -5.32 0.62
N PRO A 80 14.56 -5.15 0.37
CA PRO A 80 15.33 -4.14 1.09
C PRO A 80 14.71 -2.73 0.96
N LEU A 81 14.16 -2.40 -0.21
CA LEU A 81 13.49 -1.12 -0.39
C LEU A 81 12.24 -1.04 0.49
N GLY A 82 11.46 -2.12 0.55
CA GLY A 82 10.28 -2.16 1.41
C GLY A 82 10.63 -1.99 2.88
N ILE A 83 11.73 -2.63 3.32
CA ILE A 83 12.18 -2.50 4.69
C ILE A 83 12.62 -1.05 4.95
N ALA A 84 13.32 -0.45 3.99
CA ALA A 84 13.78 0.94 4.14
C ALA A 84 12.62 1.93 4.23
N LEU A 85 11.45 1.57 3.67
CA LEU A 85 10.28 2.45 3.71
C LEU A 85 9.56 2.38 5.06
N LEU A 86 9.80 1.36 5.87
CA LEU A 86 9.05 1.18 7.12
C LEU A 86 9.14 2.37 8.08
N PRO A 87 10.32 2.97 8.31
CA PRO A 87 10.37 4.12 9.21
C PRO A 87 9.53 5.29 8.70
N LEU A 88 9.50 5.49 7.38
CA LEU A 88 8.70 6.56 6.78
C LEU A 88 7.22 6.26 6.99
N LEU A 89 6.80 5.02 6.76
CA LEU A 89 5.42 4.63 6.96
C LEU A 89 5.01 4.81 8.42
N GLN A 90 5.90 4.49 9.35
CA GLN A 90 5.62 4.67 10.77
C GLN A 90 5.40 6.15 11.08
N GLN A 91 6.21 7.02 10.50
CA GLN A 91 6.04 8.45 10.71
C GLN A 91 4.73 8.95 10.12
N MET A 92 4.32 8.42 8.97
CA MET A 92 3.05 8.78 8.37
C MET A 92 1.89 8.33 9.27
N HIS A 93 2.00 7.14 9.85
CA HIS A 93 1.00 6.61 10.77
C HIS A 93 0.92 7.53 12.01
N ASP A 94 2.05 7.88 12.57
CA ASP A 94 2.10 8.72 13.77
C ASP A 94 1.54 10.12 13.48
N PHE A 95 1.83 10.64 12.30
CA PHE A 95 1.31 11.94 11.88
C PHE A 95 -0.21 11.88 11.83
N ALA A 96 -0.76 10.80 11.26
CA ALA A 96 -2.21 10.67 11.16
C ALA A 96 -2.87 10.63 12.55
N LEU A 97 -2.23 9.96 13.51
CA LEU A 97 -2.79 9.92 14.85
C LEU A 97 -2.67 11.28 15.54
N SER A 98 -1.58 12.00 15.33
CA SER A 98 -1.38 13.30 15.98
C SER A 98 -2.25 14.39 15.38
N HIS A 99 -2.59 14.29 14.11
CA HIS A 99 -3.32 15.32 13.40
C HIS A 99 -4.66 14.82 12.87
N GLY A 100 -5.27 13.89 13.61
CA GLY A 100 -6.49 13.22 13.17
C GLY A 100 -7.62 14.17 12.85
N SER A 101 -7.82 15.21 13.64
CA SER A 101 -8.94 16.12 13.40
C SER A 101 -8.69 16.99 12.16
N LEU A 102 -7.44 17.38 11.91
CA LEU A 102 -7.14 18.13 10.69
C LEU A 102 -7.33 17.26 9.46
N LEU A 103 -6.93 15.99 9.54
CA LEU A 103 -7.11 15.08 8.43
C LEU A 103 -8.59 14.81 8.19
N ALA A 104 -9.38 14.66 9.25
CA ALA A 104 -10.82 14.43 9.14
C ALA A 104 -11.49 15.63 8.45
N GLN A 105 -11.07 16.85 8.75
CA GLN A 105 -11.59 18.03 8.10
C GLN A 105 -11.24 18.04 6.62
N SER A 106 -10.01 17.68 6.29
CA SER A 106 -9.56 17.61 4.92
C SER A 106 -10.36 16.57 4.13
N GLU A 107 -10.56 15.41 4.74
CA GLU A 107 -11.30 14.33 4.10
C GLU A 107 -12.76 14.70 3.88
N ALA A 108 -13.36 15.39 4.85
CA ALA A 108 -14.74 15.82 4.71
C ALA A 108 -14.86 16.88 3.60
N GLY A 109 -13.87 17.77 3.50
CA GLY A 109 -13.88 18.77 2.44
C GLY A 109 -13.73 18.13 1.08
N ALA A 110 -12.83 17.16 0.95
CA ALA A 110 -12.63 16.48 -0.30
C ALA A 110 -13.88 15.72 -0.71
N ALA A 111 -14.56 15.09 0.23
CA ALA A 111 -15.76 14.35 -0.07
C ALA A 111 -16.86 15.28 -0.59
N ARG A 112 -16.97 16.46 -0.01
CA ARG A 112 -17.98 17.40 -0.46
C ARG A 112 -17.69 17.94 -1.85
N GLU A 113 -16.44 18.20 -2.11
CA GLU A 113 -16.08 18.71 -3.40
C GLU A 113 -15.92 17.64 -4.45
N GLU A 114 -15.85 16.44 -4.08
CA GLU A 114 -15.66 15.41 -5.02
C GLU A 114 -16.87 15.36 -5.83
N PRO A 115 -16.86 15.67 -7.01
CA PRO A 115 -18.02 15.79 -7.82
C PRO A 115 -18.55 14.44 -8.04
N HIS A 116 -19.70 14.35 -8.31
CA HIS A 116 -20.28 13.09 -8.49
C HIS A 116 -19.88 12.56 -9.81
N LEU A 117 -18.76 13.00 -10.23
CA LEU A 117 -18.40 12.63 -11.48
C LEU A 117 -18.28 11.24 -11.54
N GLY A 118 -17.80 10.76 -10.71
CA GLY A 118 -17.53 9.46 -10.81
C GLY A 118 -18.66 8.62 -11.04
N GLU A 119 -19.66 9.14 -10.82
CA GLU A 119 -20.67 8.39 -10.96
C GLU A 119 -21.18 8.51 -12.08
N PRO A 120 -20.97 7.95 -12.76
CA PRO A 120 -21.48 8.03 -13.95
C PRO A 120 -22.45 7.32 -13.72
N GLY A 121 -22.59 7.49 -13.32
CA GLY A 121 -23.54 6.89 -13.16
C GLY A 121 -23.34 6.22 -13.46
#